data_a8a21fbd2ad7eb1ed37722c71abc6382
#
_entry.id   a8a21fbd2ad7eb1ed37722c71abc6382
#
_cell.length_a   1.000
_cell.length_b   1.000
_cell.length_c   1.000
_cell.angle_alpha   90.00
_cell.angle_beta   90.00
_cell.angle_gamma   90.00
#
_symmetry.space_group_name_H-M   'P 1'
#
loop_
_entity.id
_entity.type
_entity.pdbx_description
1 polymer ?
#
loop_
_entity_poly.entity_id
_entity_poly.type
_entity_poly.pdbx_seq_one_letter_code
_entity_poly.pdbx_strand_id
1 'polypeptide(L)'
;MSATMIPAARPLIGDDERAAVDRVLRSGMIAQGPEVSAFESEFAAELVGGRTCVAVSSGTAGLHLGLLAAGVGPGDEVVVPSFTFAATANSVALAGATPVFADIDPDTYCLDARSVEAALTPRTVGIMPVHLYGHPADMTELQAVADRAGVQLFEDAAQAHGATWQGRPVGSFGAFAMFSLYPTKNMTSGEGGMVSAATPEIARMLRLLRNQGMERRYENEVVGFNARMTDVHAAIGRVQLGKLPGWNAQRRANAELLSANLEGVGVPGVADGATHVWHLYTIRVGADRDGFAAALATEYGVGSGVYYPIPNHELPSFDREQDLPVTAQACAEVLSLPVHPSLSPADLDRIVAGVNALAKAGA
;
A
#
# COMPACT_ATOMS: atom_id res chain seq x y z
N MET A 1 7.27 12.30 -35.25
CA MET A 1 6.61 12.90 -34.06
C MET A 1 7.00 12.05 -32.87
N SER A 2 7.62 12.63 -31.86
CA SER A 2 7.94 11.88 -30.62
C SER A 2 6.63 11.36 -30.01
N ALA A 3 6.50 10.04 -29.86
CA ALA A 3 5.33 9.47 -29.24
C ALA A 3 5.22 10.01 -27.79
N THR A 4 4.03 10.37 -27.37
CA THR A 4 3.80 10.85 -25.99
C THR A 4 4.26 9.78 -25.00
N MET A 5 5.00 10.19 -23.96
CA MET A 5 5.48 9.31 -22.90
C MET A 5 4.29 8.63 -22.19
N ILE A 6 4.34 7.31 -22.04
CA ILE A 6 3.43 6.55 -21.18
C ILE A 6 3.93 6.73 -19.74
N PRO A 7 3.19 7.37 -18.84
CA PRO A 7 3.65 7.53 -17.46
C PRO A 7 3.54 6.21 -16.67
N ALA A 8 4.43 5.98 -15.71
CA ALA A 8 4.40 4.80 -14.83
C ALA A 8 3.09 4.71 -13.99
N ALA A 9 2.54 5.85 -13.61
CA ALA A 9 1.27 5.96 -12.90
C ALA A 9 0.50 7.20 -13.39
N ARG A 10 -0.84 7.12 -13.37
CA ARG A 10 -1.71 8.23 -13.76
C ARG A 10 -2.98 8.23 -12.91
N PRO A 11 -3.18 9.21 -12.01
CA PRO A 11 -4.45 9.38 -11.32
C PRO A 11 -5.56 9.78 -12.30
N LEU A 12 -6.73 9.19 -12.13
CA LEU A 12 -7.90 9.46 -12.97
C LEU A 12 -8.90 10.33 -12.20
N ILE A 13 -8.94 11.61 -12.54
CA ILE A 13 -9.88 12.60 -11.97
C ILE A 13 -10.77 13.10 -13.08
N GLY A 14 -12.07 12.83 -12.98
CA GLY A 14 -13.09 13.19 -13.95
C GLY A 14 -14.06 14.27 -13.46
N ASP A 15 -15.17 14.40 -14.18
CA ASP A 15 -16.19 15.38 -13.86
C ASP A 15 -16.99 15.00 -12.61
N ASP A 16 -17.10 13.70 -12.30
CA ASP A 16 -17.81 13.23 -11.10
C ASP A 16 -17.08 13.69 -9.82
N GLU A 17 -15.73 13.55 -9.77
CA GLU A 17 -14.91 14.02 -8.66
C GLU A 17 -14.98 15.55 -8.54
N ARG A 18 -14.92 16.29 -9.66
CA ARG A 18 -15.07 17.75 -9.68
C ARG A 18 -16.41 18.20 -9.14
N ALA A 19 -17.50 17.54 -9.60
CA ALA A 19 -18.85 17.83 -9.13
C ALA A 19 -19.02 17.52 -7.63
N ALA A 20 -18.42 16.43 -7.14
CA ALA A 20 -18.43 16.09 -5.72
C ALA A 20 -17.75 17.15 -4.87
N VAL A 21 -16.57 17.60 -5.29
CA VAL A 21 -15.83 18.69 -4.61
C VAL A 21 -16.61 20.01 -4.65
N ASP A 22 -17.20 20.39 -5.78
CA ASP A 22 -18.01 21.62 -5.89
C ASP A 22 -19.20 21.61 -4.92
N ARG A 23 -19.89 20.47 -4.75
CA ARG A 23 -20.95 20.33 -3.73
C ARG A 23 -20.44 20.60 -2.32
N VAL A 24 -19.28 20.05 -1.96
CA VAL A 24 -18.66 20.28 -0.63
C VAL A 24 -18.31 21.75 -0.44
N LEU A 25 -17.67 22.36 -1.43
CA LEU A 25 -17.28 23.79 -1.35
C LEU A 25 -18.51 24.70 -1.20
N ARG A 26 -19.62 24.43 -1.92
CA ARG A 26 -20.88 25.17 -1.79
C ARG A 26 -21.54 24.99 -0.43
N SER A 27 -21.37 23.85 0.23
CA SER A 27 -21.92 23.60 1.57
C SER A 27 -21.23 24.42 2.66
N GLY A 28 -19.98 24.84 2.43
CA GLY A 28 -19.12 25.47 3.44
C GLY A 28 -18.54 24.48 4.48
N MET A 29 -18.96 23.21 4.49
CA MET A 29 -18.48 22.17 5.40
C MET A 29 -17.22 21.50 4.82
N ILE A 30 -16.10 22.20 4.81
CA ILE A 30 -14.88 21.77 4.11
C ILE A 30 -13.90 20.97 4.99
N ALA A 31 -14.05 20.99 6.31
CA ALA A 31 -13.25 20.19 7.24
C ALA A 31 -13.84 18.78 7.36
N GLN A 32 -13.54 18.05 8.45
CA GLN A 32 -14.16 16.76 8.71
C GLN A 32 -15.67 16.90 9.01
N GLY A 33 -16.50 16.20 8.26
CA GLY A 33 -17.95 16.29 8.36
C GLY A 33 -18.69 15.08 7.76
N PRO A 34 -19.86 15.31 7.13
CA PRO A 34 -20.71 14.21 6.63
C PRO A 34 -20.11 13.40 5.50
N GLU A 35 -19.30 13.99 4.62
CA GLU A 35 -18.64 13.24 3.54
C GLU A 35 -17.63 12.24 4.10
N VAL A 36 -16.86 12.63 5.13
CA VAL A 36 -15.95 11.71 5.83
C VAL A 36 -16.71 10.55 6.47
N SER A 37 -17.81 10.84 7.18
CA SER A 37 -18.61 9.80 7.81
C SER A 37 -19.23 8.83 6.81
N ALA A 38 -19.72 9.34 5.69
CA ALA A 38 -20.26 8.51 4.61
C ALA A 38 -19.15 7.66 3.97
N PHE A 39 -17.98 8.23 3.71
CA PHE A 39 -16.84 7.52 3.13
C PHE A 39 -16.34 6.38 4.04
N GLU A 40 -16.25 6.62 5.36
CA GLU A 40 -15.91 5.58 6.33
C GLU A 40 -16.89 4.39 6.26
N SER A 41 -18.19 4.67 6.18
CA SER A 41 -19.23 3.64 6.12
C SER A 41 -19.24 2.87 4.80
N GLU A 42 -19.10 3.57 3.68
CA GLU A 42 -19.04 2.98 2.33
C GLU A 42 -17.79 2.12 2.16
N PHE A 43 -16.62 2.62 2.59
CA PHE A 43 -15.37 1.87 2.54
C PHE A 43 -15.43 0.61 3.41
N ALA A 44 -16.03 0.69 4.59
CA ALA A 44 -16.25 -0.45 5.47
C ALA A 44 -17.07 -1.56 4.81
N ALA A 45 -18.16 -1.18 4.16
CA ALA A 45 -19.05 -2.13 3.48
C ALA A 45 -18.41 -2.77 2.25
N GLU A 46 -17.73 -1.97 1.43
CA GLU A 46 -17.24 -2.40 0.11
C GLU A 46 -15.92 -3.16 0.17
N LEU A 47 -14.98 -2.77 1.06
CA LEU A 47 -13.59 -3.25 0.98
C LEU A 47 -13.12 -4.12 2.15
N VAL A 48 -13.69 -3.99 3.35
CA VAL A 48 -13.11 -4.64 4.54
C VAL A 48 -14.10 -5.50 5.33
N GLY A 49 -15.16 -5.97 4.64
CA GLY A 49 -16.14 -6.90 5.24
C GLY A 49 -16.94 -6.32 6.39
N GLY A 50 -17.20 -5.01 6.40
CA GLY A 50 -18.01 -4.33 7.41
C GLY A 50 -17.27 -3.92 8.68
N ARG A 51 -15.94 -4.06 8.72
CA ARG A 51 -15.14 -3.54 9.85
C ARG A 51 -15.26 -2.02 9.95
N THR A 52 -15.33 -1.51 11.18
CA THR A 52 -15.35 -0.06 11.41
C THR A 52 -14.13 0.61 10.80
N CYS A 53 -14.36 1.64 9.99
CA CYS A 53 -13.32 2.43 9.35
C CYS A 53 -13.20 3.82 9.98
N VAL A 54 -11.97 4.36 9.98
CA VAL A 54 -11.64 5.70 10.45
C VAL A 54 -10.74 6.38 9.42
N ALA A 55 -11.22 7.44 8.80
CA ALA A 55 -10.47 8.21 7.81
C ALA A 55 -9.46 9.14 8.49
N VAL A 56 -8.26 9.23 7.92
CA VAL A 56 -7.13 10.01 8.44
C VAL A 56 -6.48 10.84 7.34
N SER A 57 -5.59 11.76 7.71
CA SER A 57 -4.96 12.72 6.78
C SER A 57 -3.96 12.11 5.80
N SER A 58 -3.40 10.93 6.08
CA SER A 58 -2.46 10.21 5.21
C SER A 58 -2.32 8.75 5.62
N GLY A 59 -1.76 7.91 4.73
CA GLY A 59 -1.42 6.53 5.07
C GLY A 59 -0.45 6.43 6.24
N THR A 60 0.61 7.25 6.26
CA THR A 60 1.59 7.26 7.37
C THR A 60 0.94 7.61 8.70
N ALA A 61 0.05 8.62 8.72
CA ALA A 61 -0.72 8.95 9.92
C ALA A 61 -1.61 7.76 10.36
N GLY A 62 -2.21 7.04 9.39
CA GLY A 62 -3.03 5.88 9.67
C GLY A 62 -2.26 4.72 10.31
N LEU A 63 -1.07 4.39 9.82
CA LEU A 63 -0.20 3.38 10.44
C LEU A 63 0.22 3.80 11.85
N HIS A 64 0.71 5.02 12.01
CA HIS A 64 1.13 5.55 13.31
C HIS A 64 0.00 5.51 14.35
N LEU A 65 -1.16 6.09 14.01
CA LEU A 65 -2.32 6.11 14.90
C LEU A 65 -2.88 4.70 15.16
N GLY A 66 -2.82 3.81 14.17
CA GLY A 66 -3.19 2.40 14.30
C GLY A 66 -2.34 1.68 15.34
N LEU A 67 -1.02 1.85 15.29
CA LEU A 67 -0.09 1.28 16.27
C LEU A 67 -0.36 1.81 17.68
N LEU A 68 -0.50 3.12 17.84
CA LEU A 68 -0.84 3.72 19.14
C LEU A 68 -2.19 3.22 19.66
N ALA A 69 -3.20 3.10 18.79
CA ALA A 69 -4.53 2.59 19.18
C ALA A 69 -4.51 1.11 19.53
N ALA A 70 -3.58 0.33 18.98
CA ALA A 70 -3.35 -1.06 19.34
C ALA A 70 -2.46 -1.24 20.59
N GLY A 71 -2.01 -0.14 21.21
CA GLY A 71 -1.23 -0.16 22.46
C GLY A 71 0.28 -0.26 22.26
N VAL A 72 0.79 -0.14 21.01
CA VAL A 72 2.23 -0.18 20.73
C VAL A 72 2.91 1.11 21.19
N GLY A 73 4.06 0.98 21.87
CA GLY A 73 4.79 2.11 22.44
C GLY A 73 6.25 1.83 22.77
N PRO A 74 6.88 2.70 23.58
CA PRO A 74 8.29 2.58 23.96
C PRO A 74 8.64 1.24 24.61
N GLY A 75 9.67 0.58 24.12
CA GLY A 75 10.13 -0.72 24.59
C GLY A 75 9.61 -1.91 23.79
N ASP A 76 8.56 -1.69 22.99
CA ASP A 76 7.99 -2.70 22.11
C ASP A 76 8.80 -2.86 20.81
N GLU A 77 8.66 -4.02 20.20
CA GLU A 77 9.19 -4.32 18.88
C GLU A 77 8.07 -4.75 17.94
N VAL A 78 8.12 -4.29 16.69
CA VAL A 78 7.20 -4.71 15.62
C VAL A 78 8.04 -5.22 14.45
N VAL A 79 7.77 -6.47 14.03
CA VAL A 79 8.42 -7.06 12.85
C VAL A 79 7.79 -6.48 11.58
N VAL A 80 8.65 -5.95 10.69
CA VAL A 80 8.25 -5.31 9.42
C VAL A 80 9.12 -5.83 8.27
N PRO A 81 8.65 -5.87 7.02
CA PRO A 81 9.53 -6.16 5.89
C PRO A 81 10.53 -5.03 5.69
N SER A 82 11.76 -5.38 5.29
CA SER A 82 12.73 -4.36 4.89
C SER A 82 12.48 -3.84 3.47
N PHE A 83 11.87 -4.65 2.62
CA PHE A 83 11.47 -4.27 1.27
C PHE A 83 10.06 -3.68 1.25
N THR A 84 9.94 -2.42 1.58
CA THR A 84 8.67 -1.65 1.56
C THR A 84 8.95 -0.15 1.50
N PHE A 85 7.88 0.66 1.40
CA PHE A 85 8.00 2.10 1.59
C PHE A 85 8.34 2.43 3.05
N ALA A 86 9.24 3.41 3.24
CA ALA A 86 9.76 3.77 4.58
C ALA A 86 8.67 4.09 5.62
N ALA A 87 7.45 4.48 5.21
CA ALA A 87 6.36 4.78 6.13
C ALA A 87 6.00 3.60 7.04
N THR A 88 6.16 2.36 6.58
CA THR A 88 5.92 1.15 7.40
C THR A 88 6.82 1.14 8.63
N ALA A 89 8.13 1.22 8.46
CA ALA A 89 9.09 1.25 9.56
C ALA A 89 9.05 2.58 10.34
N ASN A 90 8.89 3.72 9.65
CA ASN A 90 8.78 5.02 10.28
C ASN A 90 7.60 5.11 11.25
N SER A 91 6.46 4.49 10.93
CA SER A 91 5.28 4.50 11.80
C SER A 91 5.53 3.78 13.12
N VAL A 92 6.30 2.70 13.11
CA VAL A 92 6.74 1.99 14.32
C VAL A 92 7.65 2.88 15.17
N ALA A 93 8.64 3.52 14.54
CA ALA A 93 9.54 4.44 15.24
C ALA A 93 8.80 5.67 15.80
N LEU A 94 7.82 6.22 15.06
CA LEU A 94 6.98 7.34 15.51
C LEU A 94 6.10 6.94 16.70
N ALA A 95 5.68 5.69 16.81
CA ALA A 95 4.97 5.18 18.00
C ALA A 95 5.89 5.00 19.22
N GLY A 96 7.21 5.23 19.08
CA GLY A 96 8.21 5.03 20.11
C GLY A 96 8.72 3.59 20.21
N ALA A 97 8.24 2.69 19.37
CA ALA A 97 8.65 1.30 19.30
C ALA A 97 9.85 1.10 18.34
N THR A 98 10.39 -0.10 18.32
CA THR A 98 11.53 -0.46 17.48
C THR A 98 11.07 -1.31 16.30
N PRO A 99 11.25 -0.90 15.03
CA PRO A 99 11.05 -1.78 13.90
C PRO A 99 12.14 -2.86 13.88
N VAL A 100 11.72 -4.13 13.75
CA VAL A 100 12.61 -5.27 13.54
C VAL A 100 12.41 -5.73 12.10
N PHE A 101 13.49 -5.73 11.31
CA PHE A 101 13.36 -6.03 9.89
C PHE A 101 13.44 -7.54 9.63
N ALA A 102 12.59 -8.02 8.72
CA ALA A 102 12.58 -9.39 8.25
C ALA A 102 12.63 -9.41 6.71
N ASP A 103 13.07 -10.53 6.15
CA ASP A 103 13.16 -10.71 4.71
C ASP A 103 11.80 -11.03 4.09
N ILE A 104 11.75 -11.01 2.79
CA ILE A 104 10.56 -11.17 1.98
C ILE A 104 10.57 -12.52 1.23
N ASP A 105 9.41 -12.95 0.81
CA ASP A 105 9.26 -14.03 -0.15
C ASP A 105 9.70 -13.54 -1.56
N PRO A 106 10.53 -14.33 -2.28
CA PRO A 106 11.10 -13.89 -3.55
C PRO A 106 10.09 -13.75 -4.70
N ASP A 107 8.94 -14.40 -4.62
CA ASP A 107 7.95 -14.41 -5.70
C ASP A 107 6.87 -13.34 -5.52
N THR A 108 6.45 -13.12 -4.27
CA THR A 108 5.38 -12.18 -3.92
C THR A 108 5.86 -10.83 -3.43
N TYR A 109 7.14 -10.74 -3.01
CA TYR A 109 7.75 -9.59 -2.34
C TYR A 109 7.10 -9.21 -1.00
N CYS A 110 6.19 -10.02 -0.52
CA CYS A 110 5.56 -9.87 0.80
C CYS A 110 6.43 -10.52 1.88
N LEU A 111 6.14 -10.22 3.13
CA LEU A 111 6.88 -10.71 4.29
C LEU A 111 6.92 -12.24 4.35
N ASP A 112 8.11 -12.86 4.45
CA ASP A 112 8.30 -14.31 4.60
C ASP A 112 8.05 -14.72 6.06
N ALA A 113 7.15 -15.68 6.27
CA ALA A 113 6.77 -16.15 7.61
C ALA A 113 7.93 -16.78 8.40
N ARG A 114 8.87 -17.46 7.72
CA ARG A 114 10.07 -18.05 8.36
C ARG A 114 11.05 -16.97 8.79
N SER A 115 11.24 -15.94 7.96
CA SER A 115 12.05 -14.79 8.31
C SER A 115 11.44 -14.02 9.50
N VAL A 116 10.11 -13.90 9.55
CA VAL A 116 9.40 -13.33 10.70
C VAL A 116 9.66 -14.15 11.96
N GLU A 117 9.49 -15.48 11.91
CA GLU A 117 9.70 -16.35 13.07
C GLU A 117 11.12 -16.24 13.62
N ALA A 118 12.12 -16.12 12.75
CA ALA A 118 13.52 -15.92 13.12
C ALA A 118 13.80 -14.53 13.74
N ALA A 119 12.98 -13.52 13.40
CA ALA A 119 13.13 -12.15 13.89
C ALA A 119 12.41 -11.87 15.23
N LEU A 120 11.58 -12.81 15.72
CA LEU A 120 10.83 -12.63 16.97
C LEU A 120 11.76 -12.55 18.19
N THR A 121 11.45 -11.65 19.10
CA THR A 121 12.10 -11.51 20.41
C THR A 121 11.06 -11.45 21.53
N PRO A 122 11.44 -11.53 22.80
CA PRO A 122 10.52 -11.35 23.93
C PRO A 122 9.85 -9.95 23.99
N ARG A 123 10.34 -8.96 23.24
CA ARG A 123 9.78 -7.62 23.15
C ARG A 123 8.85 -7.45 21.93
N THR A 124 8.79 -8.44 21.06
CA THR A 124 7.90 -8.38 19.89
C THR A 124 6.44 -8.39 20.34
N VAL A 125 5.68 -7.35 19.99
CA VAL A 125 4.26 -7.23 20.28
C VAL A 125 3.38 -7.37 19.04
N GLY A 126 4.00 -7.27 17.85
CA GLY A 126 3.26 -7.35 16.60
C GLY A 126 4.12 -7.61 15.37
N ILE A 127 3.43 -8.04 14.31
CA ILE A 127 3.95 -8.26 12.97
C ILE A 127 3.14 -7.37 12.03
N MET A 128 3.81 -6.61 11.16
CA MET A 128 3.15 -5.73 10.20
C MET A 128 3.49 -6.17 8.76
N PRO A 129 2.77 -7.14 8.20
CA PRO A 129 2.88 -7.44 6.77
C PRO A 129 2.46 -6.24 5.93
N VAL A 130 3.13 -6.12 4.78
CA VAL A 130 2.76 -5.18 3.71
C VAL A 130 2.21 -5.98 2.54
N HIS A 131 1.01 -5.63 2.08
CA HIS A 131 0.42 -6.20 0.87
C HIS A 131 1.01 -5.47 -0.35
N LEU A 132 2.27 -5.83 -0.67
CA LEU A 132 3.10 -5.06 -1.58
C LEU A 132 2.62 -5.18 -3.03
N TYR A 133 2.73 -4.10 -3.76
CA TYR A 133 2.30 -3.97 -5.18
C TYR A 133 0.83 -4.29 -5.44
N GLY A 134 0.06 -4.57 -4.38
CA GLY A 134 -1.34 -5.00 -4.46
C GLY A 134 -1.51 -6.52 -4.41
N HIS A 135 -0.44 -7.28 -4.16
CA HIS A 135 -0.47 -8.70 -3.80
C HIS A 135 -0.73 -8.84 -2.31
N PRO A 136 -1.71 -9.63 -1.86
CA PRO A 136 -1.90 -9.90 -0.44
C PRO A 136 -0.73 -10.74 0.10
N ALA A 137 -0.21 -10.41 1.29
CA ALA A 137 0.72 -11.28 1.99
C ALA A 137 0.04 -12.61 2.37
N ASP A 138 0.82 -13.67 2.60
CA ASP A 138 0.28 -14.93 3.11
C ASP A 138 -0.21 -14.76 4.56
N MET A 139 -1.46 -14.34 4.68
CA MET A 139 -2.08 -14.09 5.97
C MET A 139 -2.36 -15.39 6.74
N THR A 140 -2.34 -16.55 6.09
CA THR A 140 -2.49 -17.86 6.76
C THR A 140 -1.24 -18.20 7.57
N GLU A 141 -0.08 -18.15 6.91
CA GLU A 141 1.20 -18.43 7.57
C GLU A 141 1.55 -17.36 8.62
N LEU A 142 1.36 -16.09 8.30
CA LEU A 142 1.64 -14.99 9.21
C LEU A 142 0.72 -14.99 10.44
N GLN A 143 -0.56 -15.33 10.28
CA GLN A 143 -1.47 -15.50 11.42
C GLN A 143 -1.01 -16.66 12.31
N ALA A 144 -0.59 -17.79 11.71
CA ALA A 144 -0.10 -18.93 12.48
C ALA A 144 1.17 -18.59 13.28
N VAL A 145 2.08 -17.78 12.72
CA VAL A 145 3.25 -17.26 13.46
C VAL A 145 2.82 -16.35 14.61
N ALA A 146 1.91 -15.40 14.34
CA ALA A 146 1.42 -14.46 15.34
C ALA A 146 0.72 -15.19 16.51
N ASP A 147 -0.12 -16.17 16.20
CA ASP A 147 -0.85 -16.98 17.21
C ASP A 147 0.12 -17.78 18.09
N ARG A 148 1.14 -18.42 17.50
CA ARG A 148 2.17 -19.16 18.26
C ARG A 148 2.99 -18.25 19.18
N ALA A 149 3.29 -17.05 18.72
CA ALA A 149 4.07 -16.08 19.47
C ALA A 149 3.23 -15.25 20.47
N GLY A 150 1.89 -15.28 20.37
CA GLY A 150 0.99 -14.46 21.18
C GLY A 150 1.09 -12.97 20.85
N VAL A 151 1.37 -12.60 19.60
CA VAL A 151 1.55 -11.21 19.15
C VAL A 151 0.44 -10.79 18.17
N GLN A 152 0.26 -9.49 17.97
CA GLN A 152 -0.77 -8.95 17.08
C GLN A 152 -0.32 -8.91 15.61
N LEU A 153 -1.29 -8.92 14.67
CA LEU A 153 -1.07 -8.54 13.28
C LEU A 153 -1.57 -7.13 13.03
N PHE A 154 -0.82 -6.37 12.22
CA PHE A 154 -1.17 -5.05 11.72
C PHE A 154 -1.00 -5.07 10.19
N GLU A 155 -2.02 -4.69 9.43
CA GLU A 155 -1.92 -4.76 7.97
C GLU A 155 -1.52 -3.40 7.37
N ASP A 156 -0.37 -3.32 6.69
CA ASP A 156 -0.09 -2.22 5.77
C ASP A 156 -0.68 -2.57 4.39
N ALA A 157 -1.91 -2.15 4.17
CA ALA A 157 -2.68 -2.36 2.96
C ALA A 157 -2.65 -1.14 2.02
N ALA A 158 -1.64 -0.28 2.17
CA ALA A 158 -1.51 0.97 1.42
C ALA A 158 -1.59 0.81 -0.11
N GLN A 159 -1.37 -0.38 -0.63
CA GLN A 159 -1.34 -0.72 -2.06
C GLN A 159 -2.39 -1.77 -2.47
N ALA A 160 -3.29 -2.19 -1.57
CA ALA A 160 -4.07 -3.42 -1.75
C ALA A 160 -5.60 -3.23 -1.68
N HIS A 161 -6.10 -2.08 -2.18
CA HIS A 161 -7.53 -1.76 -2.21
C HIS A 161 -8.34 -2.78 -3.01
N GLY A 162 -9.10 -3.64 -2.31
CA GLY A 162 -9.91 -4.70 -2.90
C GLY A 162 -9.17 -6.01 -3.17
N ALA A 163 -7.93 -6.18 -2.67
CA ALA A 163 -7.24 -7.47 -2.67
C ALA A 163 -7.87 -8.44 -1.67
N THR A 164 -7.74 -9.75 -1.93
CA THR A 164 -8.22 -10.79 -1.03
C THR A 164 -7.19 -11.91 -0.86
N TRP A 165 -7.14 -12.51 0.32
CA TRP A 165 -6.40 -13.73 0.60
C TRP A 165 -7.38 -14.83 0.99
N GLN A 166 -7.38 -15.96 0.27
CA GLN A 166 -8.32 -17.07 0.46
C GLN A 166 -9.79 -16.62 0.47
N GLY A 167 -10.14 -15.67 -0.40
CA GLY A 167 -11.48 -15.08 -0.49
C GLY A 167 -11.84 -14.07 0.61
N ARG A 168 -10.98 -13.89 1.61
CA ARG A 168 -11.18 -12.91 2.69
C ARG A 168 -10.53 -11.56 2.33
N PRO A 169 -11.23 -10.43 2.48
CA PRO A 169 -10.70 -9.13 2.14
C PRO A 169 -9.42 -8.77 2.94
N VAL A 170 -8.41 -8.24 2.27
CA VAL A 170 -7.32 -7.52 2.91
C VAL A 170 -7.91 -6.36 3.72
N GLY A 171 -7.36 -6.09 4.88
CA GLY A 171 -7.91 -5.12 5.82
C GLY A 171 -8.87 -5.71 6.84
N SER A 172 -9.07 -7.03 6.82
CA SER A 172 -9.96 -7.72 7.77
C SER A 172 -9.24 -8.73 8.68
N PHE A 173 -7.90 -8.87 8.60
CA PHE A 173 -7.15 -9.89 9.35
C PHE A 173 -6.65 -9.40 10.71
N GLY A 174 -5.80 -8.36 10.73
CA GLY A 174 -5.12 -7.90 11.93
C GLY A 174 -5.98 -7.08 12.90
N ALA A 175 -5.35 -6.54 13.94
CA ALA A 175 -5.97 -5.62 14.89
C ALA A 175 -6.43 -4.32 14.21
N PHE A 176 -5.66 -3.86 13.24
CA PHE A 176 -6.05 -2.81 12.30
C PHE A 176 -5.40 -3.04 10.94
N ALA A 177 -5.93 -2.37 9.92
CA ALA A 177 -5.28 -2.26 8.62
C ALA A 177 -5.36 -0.82 8.11
N MET A 178 -4.33 -0.38 7.38
CA MET A 178 -4.27 0.95 6.80
C MET A 178 -4.23 0.92 5.28
N PHE A 179 -5.07 1.72 4.63
CA PHE A 179 -5.12 1.95 3.19
C PHE A 179 -4.73 3.39 2.87
N SER A 180 -3.77 3.57 1.96
CA SER A 180 -3.35 4.90 1.49
C SER A 180 -4.23 5.40 0.36
N LEU A 181 -4.58 6.67 0.39
CA LEU A 181 -5.38 7.34 -0.65
C LEU A 181 -4.56 8.38 -1.42
N TYR A 182 -3.24 8.18 -1.47
CA TYR A 182 -2.30 9.01 -2.23
C TYR A 182 -2.58 8.89 -3.76
N PRO A 183 -2.26 9.89 -4.58
CA PRO A 183 -2.62 9.95 -6.01
C PRO A 183 -2.20 8.76 -6.87
N THR A 184 -1.12 8.07 -6.54
CA THR A 184 -0.65 6.90 -7.33
C THR A 184 -1.41 5.62 -7.02
N LYS A 185 -2.21 5.56 -5.94
CA LYS A 185 -2.91 4.35 -5.49
C LYS A 185 -4.04 3.97 -6.45
N ASN A 186 -4.57 2.75 -6.32
CA ASN A 186 -5.64 2.24 -7.19
C ASN A 186 -6.91 3.09 -7.12
N MET A 187 -7.13 3.75 -5.99
CA MET A 187 -8.06 4.86 -5.81
C MET A 187 -7.39 5.95 -4.99
N THR A 188 -7.84 7.20 -5.15
CA THR A 188 -7.25 8.34 -4.46
C THR A 188 -8.30 9.28 -3.88
N SER A 189 -7.92 10.01 -2.85
CA SER A 189 -8.63 11.20 -2.36
C SER A 189 -7.79 12.48 -2.46
N GLY A 190 -6.66 12.42 -3.23
CA GLY A 190 -5.64 13.47 -3.28
C GLY A 190 -4.59 13.23 -2.20
N GLU A 191 -4.92 13.42 -0.96
CA GLU A 191 -4.22 12.95 0.24
C GLU A 191 -5.20 12.26 1.17
N GLY A 192 -4.75 11.30 1.95
CA GLY A 192 -5.59 10.60 2.91
C GLY A 192 -5.15 9.18 3.22
N GLY A 193 -5.83 8.62 4.19
CA GLY A 193 -5.77 7.20 4.56
C GLY A 193 -7.08 6.74 5.15
N MET A 194 -7.29 5.44 5.12
CA MET A 194 -8.42 4.78 5.80
C MET A 194 -7.87 3.68 6.70
N VAL A 195 -8.28 3.67 7.96
CA VAL A 195 -7.86 2.63 8.91
C VAL A 195 -9.07 1.79 9.28
N SER A 196 -9.04 0.48 8.99
CA SER A 196 -10.04 -0.47 9.48
C SER A 196 -9.60 -1.00 10.85
N ALA A 197 -10.54 -1.11 11.78
CA ALA A 197 -10.31 -1.56 13.16
C ALA A 197 -11.02 -2.86 13.46
N ALA A 198 -10.35 -3.78 14.16
CA ALA A 198 -10.94 -5.06 14.55
C ALA A 198 -11.99 -4.93 15.64
N THR A 199 -11.83 -3.96 16.53
CA THR A 199 -12.70 -3.79 17.69
C THR A 199 -13.20 -2.35 17.82
N PRO A 200 -14.35 -2.14 18.50
CA PRO A 200 -14.86 -0.80 18.79
C PRO A 200 -13.87 0.05 19.59
N GLU A 201 -13.07 -0.56 20.47
CA GLU A 201 -12.09 0.13 21.32
C GLU A 201 -10.96 0.73 20.48
N ILE A 202 -10.39 -0.04 19.53
CA ILE A 202 -9.37 0.43 18.59
C ILE A 202 -9.96 1.55 17.73
N ALA A 203 -11.18 1.37 17.22
CA ALA A 203 -11.86 2.39 16.41
C ALA A 203 -12.09 3.69 17.20
N ARG A 204 -12.49 3.58 18.48
CA ARG A 204 -12.67 4.74 19.37
C ARG A 204 -11.33 5.46 19.61
N MET A 205 -10.28 4.70 19.93
CA MET A 205 -8.96 5.26 20.18
C MET A 205 -8.42 5.97 18.93
N LEU A 206 -8.59 5.40 17.72
CA LEU A 206 -8.25 6.04 16.46
C LEU A 206 -8.98 7.39 16.27
N ARG A 207 -10.29 7.44 16.60
CA ARG A 207 -11.07 8.68 16.52
C ARG A 207 -10.58 9.75 17.50
N LEU A 208 -10.21 9.37 18.71
CA LEU A 208 -9.60 10.25 19.71
C LEU A 208 -8.26 10.78 19.19
N LEU A 209 -7.35 9.88 18.81
CA LEU A 209 -6.00 10.23 18.39
C LEU A 209 -5.98 11.16 17.16
N ARG A 210 -6.83 10.91 16.16
CA ARG A 210 -6.90 11.77 14.95
C ARG A 210 -7.44 13.17 15.24
N ASN A 211 -8.17 13.36 16.35
CA ASN A 211 -8.92 14.58 16.67
C ASN A 211 -8.49 15.18 18.01
N GLN A 212 -7.19 15.45 18.20
CA GLN A 212 -6.66 16.11 19.40
C GLN A 212 -6.97 15.39 20.73
N GLY A 213 -7.29 14.09 20.68
CA GLY A 213 -7.62 13.29 21.86
C GLY A 213 -9.03 13.53 22.41
N MET A 214 -9.96 14.06 21.62
CA MET A 214 -11.30 14.41 22.11
C MET A 214 -12.43 13.81 21.27
N GLU A 215 -13.46 13.29 21.95
CA GLU A 215 -14.78 13.01 21.38
C GLU A 215 -15.71 14.20 21.49
N ARG A 216 -15.70 14.88 22.65
CA ARG A 216 -16.45 16.11 22.90
C ARG A 216 -15.53 17.32 22.83
N ARG A 217 -16.03 18.38 22.30
CA ARG A 217 -15.26 19.63 22.14
C ARG A 217 -14.70 20.10 23.47
N TYR A 218 -13.37 20.32 23.54
CA TYR A 218 -12.58 20.74 24.69
C TYR A 218 -12.45 19.71 25.84
N GLU A 219 -12.91 18.47 25.64
CA GLU A 219 -12.69 17.36 26.57
C GLU A 219 -11.61 16.43 25.97
N ASN A 220 -10.34 16.71 26.23
CA ASN A 220 -9.21 15.93 25.73
C ASN A 220 -8.90 14.79 26.71
N GLU A 221 -9.24 13.57 26.35
CA GLU A 221 -9.04 12.36 27.19
C GLU A 221 -7.60 11.85 27.11
N VAL A 222 -6.96 11.98 25.93
CA VAL A 222 -5.61 11.54 25.65
C VAL A 222 -4.84 12.61 24.86
N VAL A 223 -3.52 12.49 24.81
CA VAL A 223 -2.72 13.27 23.89
C VAL A 223 -3.03 12.80 22.46
N GLY A 224 -3.51 13.70 21.60
CA GLY A 224 -3.92 13.36 20.25
C GLY A 224 -3.30 14.30 19.21
N PHE A 225 -3.60 14.01 17.95
CA PHE A 225 -3.03 14.68 16.78
C PHE A 225 -4.11 15.41 15.98
N ASN A 226 -3.71 16.29 15.08
CA ASN A 226 -4.59 16.80 14.04
C ASN A 226 -4.37 16.01 12.76
N ALA A 227 -4.97 14.83 12.68
CA ALA A 227 -4.81 13.89 11.55
C ALA A 227 -6.15 13.60 10.85
N ARG A 228 -7.04 14.59 10.83
CA ARG A 228 -8.37 14.47 10.21
C ARG A 228 -8.27 14.51 8.68
N MET A 229 -9.09 13.69 8.01
CA MET A 229 -9.43 13.89 6.60
C MET A 229 -10.44 15.03 6.47
N THR A 230 -10.39 15.77 5.37
CA THR A 230 -11.40 16.80 5.06
C THR A 230 -12.54 16.22 4.23
N ASP A 231 -13.72 16.84 4.27
CA ASP A 231 -14.85 16.45 3.42
C ASP A 231 -14.54 16.64 1.92
N VAL A 232 -13.66 17.56 1.56
CA VAL A 232 -13.18 17.73 0.18
C VAL A 232 -12.46 16.46 -0.32
N HIS A 233 -11.55 15.92 0.48
CA HIS A 233 -10.84 14.68 0.16
C HIS A 233 -11.77 13.47 0.20
N ALA A 234 -12.66 13.39 1.19
CA ALA A 234 -13.63 12.31 1.31
C ALA A 234 -14.57 12.24 0.12
N ALA A 235 -15.04 13.38 -0.39
CA ALA A 235 -15.91 13.45 -1.56
C ALA A 235 -15.25 12.87 -2.82
N ILE A 236 -13.94 13.13 -3.03
CA ILE A 236 -13.17 12.50 -4.10
C ILE A 236 -13.11 10.99 -3.86
N GLY A 237 -12.72 10.57 -2.65
CA GLY A 237 -12.57 9.16 -2.27
C GLY A 237 -13.84 8.34 -2.48
N ARG A 238 -15.02 8.89 -2.16
CA ARG A 238 -16.33 8.25 -2.36
C ARG A 238 -16.62 7.96 -3.83
N VAL A 239 -16.36 8.93 -4.71
CA VAL A 239 -16.53 8.74 -6.17
C VAL A 239 -15.55 7.68 -6.68
N GLN A 240 -14.30 7.73 -6.24
CA GLN A 240 -13.26 6.79 -6.62
C GLN A 240 -13.57 5.36 -6.15
N LEU A 241 -14.14 5.21 -4.95
CA LEU A 241 -14.54 3.91 -4.40
C LEU A 241 -15.52 3.19 -5.33
N GLY A 242 -16.53 3.91 -5.85
CA GLY A 242 -17.48 3.33 -6.81
C GLY A 242 -16.86 2.92 -8.16
N LYS A 243 -15.72 3.52 -8.54
CA LYS A 243 -15.00 3.21 -9.79
C LYS A 243 -13.95 2.09 -9.61
N LEU A 244 -13.50 1.85 -8.39
CA LEU A 244 -12.40 0.94 -8.06
C LEU A 244 -12.56 -0.49 -8.61
N PRO A 245 -13.73 -1.16 -8.53
CA PRO A 245 -13.88 -2.51 -9.06
C PRO A 245 -13.57 -2.61 -10.55
N GLY A 246 -14.04 -1.65 -11.34
CA GLY A 246 -13.78 -1.57 -12.79
C GLY A 246 -12.29 -1.30 -13.08
N TRP A 247 -11.66 -0.42 -12.30
CA TRP A 247 -10.23 -0.15 -12.46
C TRP A 247 -9.34 -1.33 -12.08
N ASN A 248 -9.68 -2.06 -11.02
CA ASN A 248 -8.96 -3.27 -10.65
C ASN A 248 -9.13 -4.37 -11.71
N ALA A 249 -10.32 -4.51 -12.30
CA ALA A 249 -10.53 -5.43 -13.42
C ALA A 249 -9.67 -5.08 -14.64
N GLN A 250 -9.58 -3.78 -14.99
CA GLN A 250 -8.72 -3.34 -16.10
C GLN A 250 -7.23 -3.54 -15.80
N ARG A 251 -6.77 -3.26 -14.56
CA ARG A 251 -5.39 -3.53 -14.14
C ARG A 251 -5.05 -5.01 -14.26
N ARG A 252 -5.97 -5.89 -13.87
CA ARG A 252 -5.79 -7.35 -14.01
C ARG A 252 -5.65 -7.75 -15.47
N ALA A 253 -6.55 -7.28 -16.35
CA ALA A 253 -6.48 -7.57 -17.78
C ALA A 253 -5.16 -7.06 -18.40
N ASN A 254 -4.70 -5.86 -18.02
CA ASN A 254 -3.43 -5.33 -18.47
C ASN A 254 -2.25 -6.20 -17.99
N ALA A 255 -2.26 -6.64 -16.71
CA ALA A 255 -1.22 -7.48 -16.14
C ALA A 255 -1.18 -8.87 -16.78
N GLU A 256 -2.33 -9.48 -17.06
CA GLU A 256 -2.44 -10.75 -17.77
C GLU A 256 -1.84 -10.65 -19.18
N LEU A 257 -2.16 -9.57 -19.92
CA LEU A 257 -1.60 -9.32 -21.24
C LEU A 257 -0.07 -9.15 -21.18
N LEU A 258 0.43 -8.36 -20.23
CA LEU A 258 1.87 -8.16 -20.05
C LEU A 258 2.57 -9.50 -19.72
N SER A 259 2.05 -10.26 -18.75
CA SER A 259 2.64 -11.55 -18.34
C SER A 259 2.66 -12.59 -19.47
N ALA A 260 1.66 -12.56 -20.37
CA ALA A 260 1.58 -13.48 -21.49
C ALA A 260 2.54 -13.14 -22.65
N ASN A 261 3.02 -11.89 -22.75
CA ASN A 261 3.75 -11.41 -23.92
C ASN A 261 5.16 -10.89 -23.62
N LEU A 262 5.54 -10.73 -22.35
CA LEU A 262 6.88 -10.32 -21.98
C LEU A 262 7.85 -11.51 -22.04
N GLU A 263 9.02 -11.28 -22.64
CA GLU A 263 10.08 -12.29 -22.81
C GLU A 263 11.42 -11.75 -22.29
N GLY A 264 12.27 -12.62 -21.77
CA GLY A 264 13.63 -12.30 -21.34
C GLY A 264 13.72 -11.50 -20.03
N VAL A 265 12.60 -11.34 -19.30
CA VAL A 265 12.52 -10.72 -17.97
C VAL A 265 11.73 -11.59 -17.02
N GLY A 266 11.97 -11.47 -15.71
CA GLY A 266 11.14 -12.13 -14.71
C GLY A 266 9.80 -11.42 -14.55
N VAL A 267 8.68 -12.10 -14.85
CA VAL A 267 7.33 -11.54 -14.66
C VAL A 267 6.81 -11.86 -13.24
N PRO A 268 5.98 -11.00 -12.65
CA PRO A 268 5.44 -11.22 -11.30
C PRO A 268 4.49 -12.42 -11.26
N GLY A 269 4.64 -13.25 -10.21
CA GLY A 269 3.71 -14.33 -9.89
C GLY A 269 2.50 -13.85 -9.08
N VAL A 270 1.50 -14.74 -8.96
CA VAL A 270 0.37 -14.58 -8.04
C VAL A 270 0.23 -15.86 -7.26
N ALA A 271 0.27 -15.80 -5.94
CA ALA A 271 0.13 -16.95 -5.06
C ALA A 271 -1.28 -17.55 -5.15
N ASP A 272 -1.38 -18.86 -4.95
CA ASP A 272 -2.66 -19.56 -4.92
C ASP A 272 -3.56 -19.00 -3.81
N GLY A 273 -4.81 -18.69 -4.16
CA GLY A 273 -5.78 -18.07 -3.24
C GLY A 273 -5.68 -16.54 -3.10
N ALA A 274 -4.67 -15.91 -3.73
CA ALA A 274 -4.54 -14.47 -3.76
C ALA A 274 -5.37 -13.82 -4.88
N THR A 275 -6.08 -12.72 -4.55
CA THR A 275 -6.60 -11.80 -5.57
C THR A 275 -5.71 -10.57 -5.61
N HIS A 276 -4.83 -10.50 -6.60
CA HIS A 276 -3.92 -9.38 -6.81
C HIS A 276 -4.66 -8.20 -7.48
N VAL A 277 -4.48 -6.97 -6.97
CA VAL A 277 -5.12 -5.75 -7.52
C VAL A 277 -4.18 -4.91 -8.38
N TRP A 278 -2.95 -5.37 -8.60
CA TRP A 278 -1.99 -4.80 -9.53
C TRP A 278 -1.83 -3.28 -9.35
N HIS A 279 -1.53 -2.86 -8.11
CA HIS A 279 -1.12 -1.49 -7.86
C HIS A 279 0.11 -1.14 -8.70
N LEU A 280 1.09 -2.04 -8.72
CA LEU A 280 2.24 -2.02 -9.61
C LEU A 280 2.35 -3.37 -10.34
N TYR A 281 2.88 -3.34 -11.56
CA TYR A 281 3.31 -4.50 -12.30
C TYR A 281 4.83 -4.50 -12.35
N THR A 282 5.46 -5.31 -11.51
CA THR A 282 6.89 -5.24 -11.23
C THR A 282 7.60 -6.45 -11.81
N ILE A 283 8.47 -6.20 -12.79
CA ILE A 283 9.33 -7.20 -13.42
C ILE A 283 10.69 -7.24 -12.75
N ARG A 284 11.44 -8.34 -12.96
CA ARG A 284 12.86 -8.42 -12.65
C ARG A 284 13.65 -8.28 -13.95
N VAL A 285 14.58 -7.36 -13.97
CA VAL A 285 15.55 -7.16 -15.05
C VAL A 285 16.94 -7.47 -14.53
N GLY A 286 17.88 -7.81 -15.42
CA GLY A 286 19.24 -8.17 -15.03
C GLY A 286 20.03 -7.02 -14.36
N ALA A 287 21.33 -7.18 -14.27
CA ALA A 287 22.22 -6.35 -13.45
C ALA A 287 22.23 -4.84 -13.80
N ASP A 288 21.85 -4.44 -15.01
CA ASP A 288 21.75 -3.04 -15.43
C ASP A 288 20.28 -2.55 -15.47
N ARG A 289 19.57 -2.65 -14.35
CA ARG A 289 18.19 -2.17 -14.22
C ARG A 289 18.03 -0.69 -14.56
N ASP A 290 18.96 0.17 -14.15
CA ASP A 290 18.86 1.61 -14.34
C ASP A 290 19.11 1.99 -15.82
N GLY A 291 20.05 1.32 -16.48
CA GLY A 291 20.26 1.45 -17.93
C GLY A 291 19.06 0.95 -18.72
N PHE A 292 18.47 -0.18 -18.32
CA PHE A 292 17.25 -0.70 -18.92
C PHE A 292 16.08 0.30 -18.79
N ALA A 293 15.86 0.88 -17.61
CA ALA A 293 14.82 1.87 -17.36
C ALA A 293 15.04 3.15 -18.21
N ALA A 294 16.27 3.62 -18.31
CA ALA A 294 16.63 4.78 -19.12
C ALA A 294 16.39 4.54 -20.62
N ALA A 295 16.81 3.39 -21.15
CA ALA A 295 16.57 3.00 -22.54
C ALA A 295 15.08 2.85 -22.84
N LEU A 296 14.31 2.21 -21.94
CA LEU A 296 12.86 2.06 -22.08
C LEU A 296 12.15 3.41 -22.18
N ALA A 297 12.59 4.39 -21.39
CA ALA A 297 12.05 5.75 -21.45
C ALA A 297 12.45 6.50 -22.74
N THR A 298 13.74 6.45 -23.13
CA THR A 298 14.28 7.28 -24.22
C THR A 298 13.95 6.72 -25.60
N GLU A 299 13.99 5.40 -25.79
CA GLU A 299 13.81 4.76 -27.09
C GLU A 299 12.34 4.41 -27.36
N TYR A 300 11.60 4.01 -26.31
CA TYR A 300 10.22 3.53 -26.44
C TYR A 300 9.18 4.49 -25.85
N GLY A 301 9.61 5.54 -25.13
CA GLY A 301 8.69 6.48 -24.49
C GLY A 301 7.82 5.83 -23.42
N VAL A 302 8.35 4.84 -22.69
CA VAL A 302 7.68 4.14 -21.61
C VAL A 302 8.35 4.51 -20.29
N GLY A 303 7.61 5.21 -19.42
CA GLY A 303 8.04 5.50 -18.05
C GLY A 303 7.96 4.26 -17.17
N SER A 304 8.89 4.16 -16.25
CA SER A 304 8.95 3.07 -15.26
C SER A 304 9.32 3.62 -13.89
N GLY A 305 9.28 2.79 -12.85
CA GLY A 305 9.66 3.19 -11.50
C GLY A 305 10.34 2.06 -10.72
N VAL A 306 11.27 2.43 -9.85
CA VAL A 306 11.95 1.49 -8.95
C VAL A 306 11.36 1.63 -7.54
N TYR A 307 10.70 0.59 -7.07
CA TYR A 307 10.03 0.54 -5.77
C TYR A 307 10.41 -0.76 -5.05
N TYR A 308 11.49 -0.80 -4.19
CA TYR A 308 12.29 0.33 -3.72
C TYR A 308 13.78 0.04 -3.96
N PRO A 309 14.62 1.06 -4.23
CA PRO A 309 16.03 0.84 -4.60
C PRO A 309 16.96 0.56 -3.42
N ILE A 310 16.54 0.89 -2.20
CA ILE A 310 17.34 0.75 -0.97
C ILE A 310 16.48 0.01 0.08
N PRO A 311 17.02 -1.04 0.72
CA PRO A 311 16.36 -1.70 1.84
C PRO A 311 16.11 -0.73 3.01
N ASN A 312 14.98 -0.84 3.70
CA ASN A 312 14.67 0.08 4.79
C ASN A 312 15.70 0.02 5.92
N HIS A 313 16.26 -1.16 6.23
CA HIS A 313 17.27 -1.29 7.30
C HIS A 313 18.58 -0.57 6.98
N GLU A 314 18.90 -0.34 5.70
CA GLU A 314 20.07 0.40 5.24
C GLU A 314 19.82 1.91 5.10
N LEU A 315 18.56 2.38 5.23
CA LEU A 315 18.29 3.80 5.18
C LEU A 315 19.01 4.53 6.33
N PRO A 316 19.54 5.75 6.11
CA PRO A 316 20.23 6.52 7.17
C PRO A 316 19.40 6.76 8.43
N SER A 317 18.07 6.64 8.34
CA SER A 317 17.15 6.75 9.47
C SER A 317 17.18 5.54 10.41
N PHE A 318 17.65 4.39 9.92
CA PHE A 318 17.72 3.14 10.70
C PHE A 318 19.14 2.63 10.83
N ASP A 319 19.94 2.67 9.75
CA ASP A 319 21.38 2.37 9.68
C ASP A 319 21.76 1.07 10.42
N ARG A 320 21.16 -0.05 10.01
CA ARG A 320 21.38 -1.36 10.62
C ARG A 320 22.06 -2.30 9.65
N GLU A 321 23.14 -2.92 10.10
CA GLU A 321 23.74 -4.06 9.41
C GLU A 321 22.87 -5.30 9.66
N GLN A 322 22.28 -5.84 8.61
CA GLN A 322 21.48 -7.06 8.64
C GLN A 322 21.53 -7.78 7.28
N ASP A 323 21.67 -9.10 7.30
CA ASP A 323 21.68 -9.91 6.08
C ASP A 323 20.25 -10.30 5.70
N LEU A 324 19.71 -9.67 4.66
CA LEU A 324 18.39 -9.92 4.08
C LEU A 324 18.56 -10.11 2.57
N PRO A 325 19.03 -11.28 2.12
CA PRO A 325 19.50 -11.49 0.75
C PRO A 325 18.40 -11.36 -0.30
N VAL A 326 17.16 -11.78 -0.01
CA VAL A 326 16.05 -11.65 -0.94
C VAL A 326 15.65 -10.18 -1.12
N THR A 327 15.61 -9.42 -0.04
CA THR A 327 15.40 -7.97 -0.06
C THR A 327 16.49 -7.27 -0.88
N ALA A 328 17.76 -7.59 -0.65
CA ALA A 328 18.88 -6.98 -1.38
C ALA A 328 18.80 -7.27 -2.88
N GLN A 329 18.50 -8.51 -3.26
CA GLN A 329 18.29 -8.90 -4.64
C GLN A 329 17.09 -8.16 -5.27
N ALA A 330 15.95 -8.08 -4.57
CA ALA A 330 14.78 -7.36 -5.06
C ALA A 330 15.11 -5.86 -5.30
N CYS A 331 15.78 -5.20 -4.35
CA CYS A 331 16.22 -3.80 -4.51
C CYS A 331 17.11 -3.57 -5.75
N ALA A 332 17.91 -4.54 -6.11
CA ALA A 332 18.80 -4.46 -7.28
C ALA A 332 18.07 -4.68 -8.61
N GLU A 333 17.06 -5.57 -8.65
CA GLU A 333 16.53 -6.12 -9.89
C GLU A 333 15.15 -5.57 -10.31
N VAL A 334 14.33 -5.06 -9.37
CA VAL A 334 12.93 -4.71 -9.66
C VAL A 334 12.77 -3.46 -10.50
N LEU A 335 11.84 -3.51 -11.45
CA LEU A 335 11.41 -2.39 -12.27
C LEU A 335 9.89 -2.49 -12.49
N SER A 336 9.15 -1.46 -12.08
CA SER A 336 7.70 -1.43 -12.24
C SER A 336 7.31 -0.75 -13.56
N LEU A 337 6.51 -1.45 -14.35
CA LEU A 337 5.96 -1.01 -15.62
C LEU A 337 4.57 -0.38 -15.42
N PRO A 338 4.11 0.48 -16.37
CA PRO A 338 2.75 1.00 -16.34
C PRO A 338 1.71 -0.12 -16.42
N VAL A 339 0.70 -0.10 -15.52
CA VAL A 339 -0.42 -1.05 -15.50
C VAL A 339 -1.76 -0.36 -15.25
N HIS A 340 -1.77 0.98 -15.20
CA HIS A 340 -2.95 1.78 -14.84
C HIS A 340 -4.11 1.61 -15.86
N PRO A 341 -5.36 1.82 -15.43
CA PRO A 341 -6.55 1.47 -16.23
C PRO A 341 -6.77 2.37 -17.47
N SER A 342 -6.02 3.46 -17.62
CA SER A 342 -6.11 4.33 -18.80
C SER A 342 -5.13 3.97 -19.92
N LEU A 343 -4.41 2.84 -19.84
CA LEU A 343 -3.58 2.35 -20.94
C LEU A 343 -4.46 1.91 -22.10
N SER A 344 -4.11 2.36 -23.30
CA SER A 344 -4.71 1.86 -24.55
C SER A 344 -4.04 0.54 -24.97
N PRO A 345 -4.67 -0.26 -25.86
CA PRO A 345 -4.01 -1.41 -26.47
C PRO A 345 -2.67 -1.07 -27.11
N ALA A 346 -2.58 0.07 -27.82
CA ALA A 346 -1.34 0.53 -28.43
C ALA A 346 -0.24 0.89 -27.40
N ASP A 347 -0.62 1.37 -26.21
CA ASP A 347 0.34 1.57 -25.12
C ASP A 347 0.87 0.24 -24.58
N LEU A 348 0.01 -0.76 -24.39
CA LEU A 348 0.41 -2.11 -23.97
C LEU A 348 1.33 -2.77 -24.99
N ASP A 349 1.00 -2.70 -26.29
CA ASP A 349 1.85 -3.21 -27.37
C ASP A 349 3.24 -2.55 -27.36
N ARG A 350 3.29 -1.24 -27.11
CA ARG A 350 4.54 -0.48 -27.04
C ARG A 350 5.38 -0.88 -25.81
N ILE A 351 4.75 -1.12 -24.65
CA ILE A 351 5.43 -1.59 -23.44
C ILE A 351 6.06 -2.97 -23.73
N VAL A 352 5.29 -3.91 -24.28
CA VAL A 352 5.77 -5.26 -24.63
C VAL A 352 6.93 -5.20 -25.62
N ALA A 353 6.76 -4.44 -26.72
CA ALA A 353 7.80 -4.30 -27.73
C ALA A 353 9.11 -3.73 -27.16
N GLY A 354 9.03 -2.69 -26.34
CA GLY A 354 10.19 -2.06 -25.72
C GLY A 354 10.92 -2.99 -24.74
N VAL A 355 10.19 -3.63 -23.84
CA VAL A 355 10.78 -4.56 -22.86
C VAL A 355 11.44 -5.75 -23.57
N ASN A 356 10.76 -6.40 -24.52
CA ASN A 356 11.30 -7.56 -25.23
C ASN A 356 12.52 -7.22 -26.10
N ALA A 357 12.55 -6.04 -26.72
CA ALA A 357 13.70 -5.60 -27.50
C ALA A 357 14.94 -5.36 -26.62
N LEU A 358 14.76 -4.68 -25.47
CA LEU A 358 15.85 -4.40 -24.55
C LEU A 358 16.35 -5.66 -23.83
N ALA A 359 15.46 -6.58 -23.45
CA ALA A 359 15.84 -7.86 -22.86
C ALA A 359 16.70 -8.70 -23.80
N LYS A 360 16.39 -8.73 -25.10
CA LYS A 360 17.19 -9.42 -26.12
C LYS A 360 18.56 -8.75 -26.38
N ALA A 361 18.66 -7.44 -26.22
CA ALA A 361 19.92 -6.71 -26.42
C ALA A 361 20.88 -6.82 -25.23
N GLY A 362 20.36 -7.10 -24.02
CA GLY A 362 21.14 -7.28 -22.81
C GLY A 362 21.50 -8.75 -22.49
N ALA A 363 20.97 -9.71 -23.26
CA ALA A 363 21.31 -11.13 -23.20
C ALA A 363 22.54 -11.45 -24.06
#